data_255f069c4179a58d0f8b706e84546c3d
#
_entry.id   255f069c4179a58d0f8b706e84546c3d
#
_cell.length_a   1.000
_cell.length_b   1.000
_cell.length_c   1.000
_cell.angle_alpha   90.00
_cell.angle_beta   90.00
_cell.angle_gamma   90.00
#
_symmetry.space_group_name_H-M   'P 1'
#
loop_
_entity.id
_entity.type
_entity.pdbx_description
1 polymer ?
#
loop_
_entity_poly.entity_id
_entity_poly.type
_entity_poly.pdbx_seq_one_letter_code
_entity_poly.pdbx_strand_id
1 'polypeptide(L)'
;SDLFIDLDRVGIYGHSGGAFQTVAAILTYPDFYKVAVAASGNHDNNIYIQWWGETFHGLTEKTDPKTGKTVFSIKIPTNMELAGNLKGRLMLITGDVDKNVPPSSTYRLADALIKANKRFDMFILPGKDHGVMCPYYQNLIRYYFIENLIQPTKRHIDIINHN
;
A
#
# COMPACT_ATOMS: atom_id res chain seq x y z
N SER A 1 -4.94 -24.14 -25.97
CA SER A 1 -5.57 -22.80 -25.90
C SER A 1 -4.63 -21.87 -25.17
N ASP A 2 -3.97 -21.01 -25.91
CA ASP A 2 -3.03 -20.05 -25.37
C ASP A 2 -3.81 -19.02 -24.54
N LEU A 3 -3.64 -19.06 -23.22
CA LEU A 3 -4.15 -18.04 -22.31
C LEU A 3 -3.31 -16.79 -22.54
N PHE A 4 -3.83 -15.85 -23.32
CA PHE A 4 -3.20 -14.54 -23.50
C PHE A 4 -3.49 -13.68 -22.27
N ILE A 5 -2.49 -13.51 -21.43
CA ILE A 5 -2.52 -12.52 -20.36
C ILE A 5 -1.91 -11.23 -20.91
N ASP A 6 -2.67 -10.14 -20.82
CA ASP A 6 -2.16 -8.82 -21.17
C ASP A 6 -1.34 -8.24 -20.03
N LEU A 7 -0.03 -8.33 -20.14
CA LEU A 7 0.90 -7.85 -19.13
C LEU A 7 0.94 -6.32 -18.98
N ASP A 8 0.39 -5.59 -19.95
CA ASP A 8 0.23 -4.15 -19.86
C ASP A 8 -1.02 -3.73 -19.10
N ARG A 9 -1.85 -4.68 -18.71
CA ARG A 9 -3.10 -4.46 -17.98
C ARG A 9 -3.21 -5.34 -16.72
N VAL A 10 -2.17 -5.32 -15.89
CA VAL A 10 -2.17 -6.04 -14.60
C VAL A 10 -2.49 -5.08 -13.47
N GLY A 11 -3.57 -5.39 -12.74
CA GLY A 11 -3.98 -4.65 -11.55
C GLY A 11 -3.98 -5.52 -10.31
N ILE A 12 -3.90 -4.90 -9.13
CA ILE A 12 -3.93 -5.58 -7.84
C ILE A 12 -4.79 -4.80 -6.85
N TYR A 13 -5.51 -5.48 -5.98
CA TYR A 13 -6.21 -4.82 -4.88
C TYR A 13 -6.16 -5.66 -3.61
N GLY A 14 -6.33 -5.02 -2.48
CA GLY A 14 -6.34 -5.71 -1.21
C GLY A 14 -6.90 -4.86 -0.07
N HIS A 15 -7.22 -5.55 1.02
CA HIS A 15 -7.74 -4.98 2.25
C HIS A 15 -6.88 -5.41 3.43
N SER A 16 -6.67 -4.52 4.43
CA SER A 16 -5.90 -4.81 5.65
C SER A 16 -4.47 -5.25 5.33
N GLY A 17 -4.02 -6.41 5.81
CA GLY A 17 -2.74 -7.00 5.43
C GLY A 17 -2.59 -7.20 3.91
N GLY A 18 -3.70 -7.49 3.20
CA GLY A 18 -3.73 -7.53 1.74
C GLY A 18 -3.48 -6.16 1.10
N ALA A 19 -3.89 -5.06 1.74
CA ALA A 19 -3.56 -3.70 1.27
C ALA A 19 -2.08 -3.38 1.45
N PHE A 20 -1.46 -3.81 2.56
CA PHE A 20 0.00 -3.73 2.74
C PHE A 20 0.72 -4.43 1.58
N GLN A 21 0.32 -5.68 1.28
CA GLN A 21 0.91 -6.47 0.20
C GLN A 21 0.67 -5.84 -1.18
N THR A 22 -0.53 -5.28 -1.40
CA THR A 22 -0.89 -4.58 -2.65
C THR A 22 0.04 -3.40 -2.92
N VAL A 23 0.28 -2.57 -1.91
CA VAL A 23 1.19 -1.43 -2.04
C VAL A 23 2.64 -1.89 -2.18
N ALA A 24 3.07 -2.87 -1.37
CA ALA A 24 4.40 -3.45 -1.51
C ALA A 24 4.63 -3.99 -2.93
N ALA A 25 3.64 -4.65 -3.52
CA ALA A 25 3.73 -5.22 -4.86
C ALA A 25 3.90 -4.14 -5.95
N ILE A 26 3.05 -3.11 -5.98
CA ILE A 26 3.14 -2.06 -7.00
C ILE A 26 4.40 -1.21 -6.84
N LEU A 27 4.92 -1.04 -5.62
CA LEU A 27 6.14 -0.28 -5.37
C LEU A 27 7.43 -1.09 -5.60
N THR A 28 7.36 -2.42 -5.46
CA THR A 28 8.50 -3.32 -5.72
C THR A 28 8.59 -3.70 -7.20
N TYR A 29 7.44 -3.87 -7.85
CA TYR A 29 7.34 -4.26 -9.25
C TYR A 29 6.56 -3.22 -10.07
N PRO A 30 7.05 -1.95 -10.13
CA PRO A 30 6.30 -0.83 -10.69
C PRO A 30 6.09 -0.93 -12.22
N ASP A 31 6.90 -1.74 -12.90
CA ASP A 31 6.73 -1.97 -14.33
C ASP A 31 5.75 -3.12 -14.64
N PHE A 32 5.43 -3.94 -13.64
CA PHE A 32 4.46 -5.04 -13.80
C PHE A 32 3.04 -4.60 -13.41
N TYR A 33 2.86 -4.07 -12.20
CA TYR A 33 1.54 -3.62 -11.75
C TYR A 33 1.24 -2.21 -12.24
N LYS A 34 0.14 -2.05 -12.97
CA LYS A 34 -0.27 -0.75 -13.56
C LYS A 34 -1.25 0.01 -12.69
N VAL A 35 -2.11 -0.71 -11.97
CA VAL A 35 -3.15 -0.13 -11.10
C VAL A 35 -3.23 -0.90 -9.79
N ALA A 36 -3.30 -0.17 -8.69
CA ALA A 36 -3.47 -0.76 -7.36
C ALA A 36 -4.55 -0.03 -6.54
N VAL A 37 -5.32 -0.80 -5.77
CA VAL A 37 -6.28 -0.26 -4.79
C VAL A 37 -6.02 -0.90 -3.44
N ALA A 38 -5.68 -0.11 -2.44
CA ALA A 38 -5.32 -0.56 -1.11
C ALA A 38 -6.24 0.05 -0.04
N ALA A 39 -6.99 -0.79 0.67
CA ALA A 39 -7.95 -0.36 1.66
C ALA A 39 -7.56 -0.79 3.08
N SER A 40 -7.62 0.13 4.05
CA SER A 40 -7.37 -0.10 5.49
C SER A 40 -6.03 -0.80 5.76
N GLY A 41 -4.96 -0.40 5.05
CA GLY A 41 -3.68 -1.08 5.07
C GLY A 41 -2.79 -0.69 6.26
N ASN A 42 -2.19 -1.68 6.89
CA ASN A 42 -1.16 -1.52 7.93
C ASN A 42 0.22 -1.26 7.28
N HIS A 43 0.37 -0.13 6.58
CA HIS A 43 1.53 0.18 5.74
C HIS A 43 2.84 0.35 6.50
N ASP A 44 2.78 0.54 7.84
CA ASP A 44 3.91 0.58 8.76
C ASP A 44 3.68 -0.39 9.92
N ASN A 45 4.19 -1.59 9.79
CA ASN A 45 4.03 -2.62 10.82
C ASN A 45 4.95 -2.41 12.03
N ASN A 46 5.87 -1.42 12.03
CA ASN A 46 6.66 -1.07 13.21
C ASN A 46 5.83 -0.29 14.25
N ILE A 47 4.73 0.33 13.82
CA ILE A 47 3.77 1.05 14.70
C ILE A 47 2.43 0.34 14.83
N TYR A 48 2.28 -0.83 14.24
CA TYR A 48 1.09 -1.68 14.34
C TYR A 48 1.23 -2.63 15.54
N ILE A 49 0.32 -3.57 15.71
CA ILE A 49 0.32 -4.51 16.83
C ILE A 49 1.59 -5.37 16.79
N GLN A 50 2.39 -5.36 17.87
CA GLN A 50 3.70 -6.01 17.93
C GLN A 50 3.65 -7.50 17.59
N TRP A 51 2.69 -8.25 18.14
CA TRP A 51 2.57 -9.69 17.88
C TRP A 51 2.34 -10.00 16.40
N TRP A 52 1.68 -9.08 15.66
CA TRP A 52 1.52 -9.21 14.19
C TRP A 52 2.88 -9.14 13.50
N GLY A 53 3.69 -8.15 13.88
CA GLY A 53 5.05 -8.01 13.36
C GLY A 53 5.90 -9.25 13.64
N GLU A 54 5.91 -9.72 14.86
CA GLU A 54 6.66 -10.92 15.27
C GLU A 54 6.20 -12.18 14.53
N THR A 55 4.88 -12.35 14.35
CA THR A 55 4.30 -13.54 13.69
C THR A 55 4.59 -13.58 12.21
N PHE A 56 4.47 -12.44 11.50
CA PHE A 56 4.48 -12.42 10.04
C PHE A 56 5.80 -11.92 9.44
N HIS A 57 6.62 -11.20 10.19
CA HIS A 57 7.90 -10.66 9.70
C HIS A 57 9.12 -11.29 10.38
N GLY A 58 8.91 -12.03 11.45
CA GLY A 58 9.95 -12.73 12.18
C GLY A 58 10.83 -11.83 13.05
N LEU A 59 11.77 -12.46 13.73
CA LEU A 59 12.71 -11.85 14.66
C LEU A 59 14.13 -12.07 14.14
N THR A 60 14.94 -11.02 14.16
CA THR A 60 16.37 -11.12 13.87
C THR A 60 17.14 -11.16 15.18
N GLU A 61 17.89 -12.24 15.39
CA GLU A 61 18.79 -12.41 16.50
C GLU A 61 20.21 -12.01 16.08
N LYS A 62 20.86 -11.15 16.87
CA LYS A 62 22.27 -10.79 16.70
C LYS A 62 22.98 -10.92 18.03
N THR A 63 23.97 -11.81 18.09
CA THR A 63 24.85 -11.92 19.23
C THR A 63 26.11 -11.11 18.99
N ASP A 64 26.42 -10.18 19.90
CA ASP A 64 27.65 -9.43 19.88
C ASP A 64 28.83 -10.39 20.18
N PRO A 65 29.76 -10.60 19.25
CA PRO A 65 30.86 -11.54 19.42
C PRO A 65 31.85 -11.14 20.52
N LYS A 66 31.86 -9.87 20.95
CA LYS A 66 32.77 -9.38 21.98
C LYS A 66 32.20 -9.54 23.39
N THR A 67 30.91 -9.36 23.56
CA THR A 67 30.25 -9.35 24.86
C THR A 67 29.42 -10.60 25.12
N GLY A 68 29.13 -11.42 24.09
CA GLY A 68 28.23 -12.56 24.16
C GLY A 68 26.75 -12.17 24.35
N LYS A 69 26.45 -10.87 24.37
CA LYS A 69 25.09 -10.38 24.58
C LYS A 69 24.26 -10.54 23.32
N THR A 70 23.15 -11.24 23.45
CA THR A 70 22.17 -11.38 22.36
C THR A 70 21.18 -10.22 22.38
N VAL A 71 20.98 -9.59 21.22
CA VAL A 71 19.98 -8.54 20.99
C VAL A 71 19.02 -9.04 19.94
N PHE A 72 17.73 -8.97 20.26
CA PHE A 72 16.66 -9.26 19.33
C PHE A 72 16.20 -7.95 18.69
N SER A 73 16.05 -7.94 17.38
CA SER A 73 15.53 -6.80 16.64
C SER A 73 14.51 -7.23 15.60
N ILE A 74 13.45 -6.44 15.47
CA ILE A 74 12.49 -6.57 14.40
C ILE A 74 12.71 -5.35 13.51
N LYS A 75 13.16 -5.56 12.28
CA LYS A 75 13.13 -4.54 11.24
C LYS A 75 12.10 -4.94 10.21
N ILE A 76 10.95 -4.29 10.25
CA ILE A 76 9.87 -4.54 9.31
C ILE A 76 9.97 -3.50 8.19
N PRO A 77 10.14 -3.92 6.92
CA PRO A 77 10.06 -3.01 5.80
C PRO A 77 8.72 -2.28 5.77
N THR A 78 8.74 -1.00 5.49
CA THR A 78 7.53 -0.19 5.39
C THR A 78 7.26 0.19 3.93
N ASN A 79 5.99 0.38 3.58
CA ASN A 79 5.65 0.83 2.24
C ASN A 79 6.14 2.27 1.97
N MET A 80 6.34 3.07 3.03
CA MET A 80 6.87 4.44 2.91
C MET A 80 8.28 4.48 2.32
N GLU A 81 9.12 3.49 2.66
CA GLU A 81 10.50 3.42 2.16
C GLU A 81 10.55 3.25 0.63
N LEU A 82 9.48 2.71 0.04
CA LEU A 82 9.38 2.42 -1.39
C LEU A 82 8.55 3.46 -2.17
N ALA A 83 8.00 4.49 -1.50
CA ALA A 83 7.05 5.42 -2.09
C ALA A 83 7.54 6.07 -3.41
N GLY A 84 8.85 6.35 -3.50
CA GLY A 84 9.48 6.92 -4.70
C GLY A 84 9.42 6.03 -5.95
N ASN A 85 9.17 4.73 -5.79
CA ASN A 85 9.14 3.78 -6.90
C ASN A 85 7.80 3.76 -7.64
N LEU A 86 6.77 4.45 -7.16
CA LEU A 86 5.45 4.43 -7.79
C LEU A 86 5.52 4.92 -9.24
N LYS A 87 5.07 4.08 -10.18
CA LYS A 87 4.90 4.40 -11.61
C LYS A 87 3.45 4.22 -12.06
N GLY A 88 2.73 3.28 -11.47
CA GLY A 88 1.33 2.98 -11.77
C GLY A 88 0.33 3.87 -11.05
N ARG A 89 -0.95 3.59 -11.21
CA ARG A 89 -2.05 4.27 -10.51
C ARG A 89 -2.28 3.62 -9.17
N LEU A 90 -2.32 4.41 -8.11
CA LEU A 90 -2.57 3.94 -6.75
C LEU A 90 -3.75 4.70 -6.15
N MET A 91 -4.71 3.96 -5.62
CA MET A 91 -5.78 4.49 -4.78
C MET A 91 -5.66 3.92 -3.38
N LEU A 92 -5.62 4.80 -2.39
CA LEU A 92 -5.66 4.47 -0.97
C LEU A 92 -7.07 4.71 -0.45
N ILE A 93 -7.60 3.78 0.34
CA ILE A 93 -8.92 3.90 0.97
C ILE A 93 -8.77 3.62 2.47
N THR A 94 -9.43 4.40 3.31
CA THR A 94 -9.49 4.16 4.75
C THR A 94 -10.85 4.56 5.32
N GLY A 95 -11.31 3.84 6.33
CA GLY A 95 -12.42 4.29 7.17
C GLY A 95 -11.91 5.27 8.22
N ASP A 96 -12.67 6.31 8.52
CA ASP A 96 -12.25 7.36 9.47
C ASP A 96 -12.33 6.91 10.95
N VAL A 97 -13.12 5.87 11.23
CA VAL A 97 -13.28 5.31 12.59
C VAL A 97 -12.67 3.91 12.73
N ASP A 98 -11.75 3.53 11.85
CA ASP A 98 -11.03 2.26 11.92
C ASP A 98 -10.18 2.17 13.19
N LYS A 99 -10.59 1.26 14.10
CA LYS A 99 -9.92 1.02 15.38
C LYS A 99 -8.91 -0.12 15.33
N ASN A 100 -8.93 -0.91 14.26
CA ASN A 100 -8.00 -2.03 14.07
C ASN A 100 -6.70 -1.53 13.39
N VAL A 101 -6.84 -0.94 12.21
CA VAL A 101 -5.74 -0.28 11.50
C VAL A 101 -6.05 1.22 11.44
N PRO A 102 -5.53 2.01 12.37
CA PRO A 102 -5.84 3.44 12.41
C PRO A 102 -5.59 4.15 11.08
N PRO A 103 -6.46 5.08 10.68
CA PRO A 103 -6.30 5.85 9.42
C PRO A 103 -4.93 6.51 9.27
N SER A 104 -4.27 6.78 10.39
CA SER A 104 -2.90 7.33 10.43
C SER A 104 -1.88 6.46 9.70
N SER A 105 -2.09 5.13 9.61
CA SER A 105 -1.23 4.25 8.81
C SER A 105 -1.29 4.60 7.31
N THR A 106 -2.50 4.86 6.80
CA THR A 106 -2.71 5.33 5.42
C THR A 106 -2.18 6.75 5.22
N TYR A 107 -2.37 7.66 6.20
CA TYR A 107 -1.87 9.04 6.11
C TYR A 107 -0.35 9.12 6.07
N ARG A 108 0.36 8.26 6.80
CA ARG A 108 1.83 8.17 6.75
C ARG A 108 2.33 7.75 5.37
N LEU A 109 1.65 6.80 4.72
CA LEU A 109 1.97 6.43 3.34
C LEU A 109 1.68 7.58 2.36
N ALA A 110 0.54 8.26 2.53
CA ALA A 110 0.19 9.43 1.72
C ALA A 110 1.26 10.54 1.85
N ASP A 111 1.74 10.83 3.08
CA ASP A 111 2.83 11.78 3.31
C ASP A 111 4.12 11.38 2.57
N ALA A 112 4.49 10.11 2.61
CA ALA A 112 5.66 9.61 1.91
C ALA A 112 5.54 9.73 0.37
N LEU A 113 4.36 9.45 -0.18
CA LEU A 113 4.07 9.62 -1.60
C LEU A 113 4.12 11.10 -2.01
N ILE A 114 3.58 12.00 -1.19
CA ILE A 114 3.63 13.45 -1.41
C ILE A 114 5.09 13.93 -1.42
N LYS A 115 5.89 13.55 -0.43
CA LYS A 115 7.32 13.88 -0.34
C LYS A 115 8.15 13.35 -1.52
N ALA A 116 7.71 12.23 -2.10
CA ALA A 116 8.29 11.65 -3.31
C ALA A 116 7.74 12.25 -4.62
N ASN A 117 6.92 13.31 -4.55
CA ASN A 117 6.22 13.94 -5.69
C ASN A 117 5.37 12.98 -6.53
N LYS A 118 4.78 11.96 -5.90
CA LYS A 118 3.93 10.97 -6.59
C LYS A 118 2.45 11.38 -6.52
N ARG A 119 1.75 11.22 -7.64
CA ARG A 119 0.29 11.35 -7.67
C ARG A 119 -0.36 10.04 -7.31
N PHE A 120 -1.34 10.11 -6.43
CA PHE A 120 -2.20 9.01 -6.04
C PHE A 120 -3.60 9.54 -5.74
N ASP A 121 -4.57 8.64 -5.67
CA ASP A 121 -5.92 8.95 -5.25
C ASP A 121 -6.11 8.46 -3.81
N MET A 122 -6.91 9.21 -3.03
CA MET A 122 -7.20 8.82 -1.66
C MET A 122 -8.67 9.09 -1.34
N PHE A 123 -9.33 8.07 -0.74
CA PHE A 123 -10.70 8.16 -0.26
C PHE A 123 -10.78 7.84 1.23
N ILE A 124 -11.42 8.73 1.95
CA ILE A 124 -11.83 8.50 3.33
C ILE A 124 -13.31 8.15 3.30
N LEU A 125 -13.69 7.03 3.90
CA LEU A 125 -15.08 6.59 4.01
C LEU A 125 -15.62 6.95 5.40
N PRO A 126 -16.41 8.02 5.51
CA PRO A 126 -16.91 8.51 6.79
C PRO A 126 -17.81 7.49 7.50
N GLY A 127 -17.62 7.35 8.82
CA GLY A 127 -18.36 6.41 9.66
C GLY A 127 -18.05 4.93 9.40
N LYS A 128 -17.02 4.62 8.62
CA LYS A 128 -16.60 3.24 8.38
C LYS A 128 -15.42 2.86 9.27
N ASP A 129 -15.54 1.67 9.85
CA ASP A 129 -14.47 1.01 10.58
C ASP A 129 -13.56 0.19 9.64
N HIS A 130 -12.80 -0.73 10.19
CA HIS A 130 -11.87 -1.60 9.45
C HIS A 130 -12.54 -2.36 8.29
N GLY A 131 -13.80 -2.70 8.43
CA GLY A 131 -14.57 -3.45 7.45
C GLY A 131 -15.18 -2.60 6.33
N VAL A 132 -14.50 -1.60 5.80
CA VAL A 132 -14.99 -0.60 4.80
C VAL A 132 -15.94 -1.12 3.70
N MET A 133 -16.29 -2.41 3.74
CA MET A 133 -17.11 -3.11 2.75
C MET A 133 -18.52 -2.52 2.67
N CYS A 134 -18.83 -1.87 1.55
CA CYS A 134 -20.16 -1.40 1.20
C CYS A 134 -20.30 -1.35 -0.33
N PRO A 135 -21.53 -1.22 -0.88
CA PRO A 135 -21.73 -1.14 -2.33
C PRO A 135 -20.92 -0.01 -2.98
N TYR A 136 -20.81 1.14 -2.31
CA TYR A 136 -19.99 2.26 -2.79
C TYR A 136 -18.52 1.87 -2.94
N TYR A 137 -17.93 1.23 -1.93
CA TYR A 137 -16.56 0.76 -1.96
C TYR A 137 -16.30 -0.23 -3.10
N GLN A 138 -17.20 -1.20 -3.30
CA GLN A 138 -17.07 -2.18 -4.39
C GLN A 138 -17.14 -1.51 -5.76
N ASN A 139 -18.06 -0.56 -5.94
CA ASN A 139 -18.18 0.20 -7.18
C ASN A 139 -16.96 1.10 -7.41
N LEU A 140 -16.44 1.75 -6.36
CA LEU A 140 -15.25 2.59 -6.44
C LEU A 140 -14.04 1.81 -6.97
N ILE A 141 -13.79 0.61 -6.46
CA ILE A 141 -12.71 -0.27 -6.95
C ILE A 141 -12.96 -0.62 -8.43
N ARG A 142 -14.18 -1.06 -8.75
CA ARG A 142 -14.54 -1.45 -10.12
C ARG A 142 -14.33 -0.32 -11.12
N TYR A 143 -14.83 0.88 -10.81
CA TYR A 143 -14.66 2.05 -11.67
C TYR A 143 -13.20 2.46 -11.80
N TYR A 144 -12.43 2.41 -10.71
CA TYR A 144 -11.01 2.75 -10.75
C TYR A 144 -10.21 1.85 -11.71
N PHE A 145 -10.50 0.54 -11.69
CA PHE A 145 -9.89 -0.39 -12.64
C PHE A 145 -10.37 -0.17 -14.07
N ILE A 146 -11.65 0.11 -14.29
CA ILE A 146 -12.18 0.41 -15.64
C ILE A 146 -11.46 1.64 -16.22
N GLU A 147 -11.39 2.73 -15.45
CA GLU A 147 -10.84 4.00 -15.91
C GLU A 147 -9.33 3.97 -16.09
N ASN A 148 -8.60 3.24 -15.27
CA ASN A 148 -7.15 3.31 -15.26
C ASN A 148 -6.44 2.09 -15.86
N LEU A 149 -7.15 0.97 -16.04
CA LEU A 149 -6.59 -0.26 -16.59
C LEU A 149 -7.18 -0.63 -17.95
N ILE A 150 -8.50 -0.46 -18.13
CA ILE A 150 -9.21 -0.83 -19.35
C ILE A 150 -9.26 0.36 -20.34
N GLN A 151 -9.51 1.57 -19.81
CA GLN A 151 -9.58 2.81 -20.57
C GLN A 151 -8.57 3.83 -20.03
N PRO A 152 -7.26 3.55 -20.09
CA PRO A 152 -6.27 4.38 -19.40
C PRO A 152 -6.21 5.78 -19.99
N THR A 153 -6.43 6.79 -19.14
CA THR A 153 -6.16 8.18 -19.49
C THR A 153 -4.66 8.45 -19.34
N LYS A 154 -4.06 9.14 -20.33
CA LYS A 154 -2.67 9.58 -20.25
C LYS A 154 -2.54 10.67 -19.20
N ARG A 155 -2.15 10.32 -17.97
CA ARG A 155 -1.84 11.25 -16.88
C ARG A 155 -0.44 10.97 -16.36
N HIS A 156 0.33 12.00 -16.10
CA HIS A 156 1.61 11.85 -15.42
C HIS A 156 1.38 11.44 -13.96
N ILE A 157 2.20 10.54 -13.45
CA ILE A 157 2.19 10.13 -12.04
C ILE A 157 2.97 11.15 -11.20
N ASP A 158 4.09 11.63 -11.71
CA ASP A 158 4.92 12.58 -10.97
C ASP A 158 4.33 13.99 -11.00
N ILE A 159 4.45 14.69 -9.89
CA ILE A 159 4.16 16.11 -9.80
C ILE A 159 5.37 16.87 -10.37
N ILE A 160 5.15 17.59 -11.46
CA ILE A 160 6.17 18.43 -12.07
C ILE A 160 6.12 19.80 -11.40
N ASN A 161 7.18 20.17 -10.71
CA ASN A 161 7.34 21.52 -10.18
C ASN A 161 7.72 22.44 -11.34
N HIS A 162 6.81 23.31 -11.76
CA HIS A 162 7.13 24.42 -12.66
C HIS A 162 7.72 25.56 -11.79
N ASN A 163 9.06 25.67 -11.79
CA ASN A 163 9.76 26.82 -11.22
C ASN A 163 9.62 28.03 -12.14
#